data_41d7f1d5cc1e0d73e5e065a784098603
#
_entry.id   41d7f1d5cc1e0d73e5e065a784098603
#
_cell.length_a   1.000
_cell.length_b   1.000
_cell.length_c   1.000
_cell.angle_alpha   90.00
_cell.angle_beta   90.00
_cell.angle_gamma   90.00
#
_symmetry.space_group_name_H-M   'P 1'
#
loop_
_entity.id
_entity.type
_entity.pdbx_description
1 polymer ?
#
loop_
_entity_poly.entity_id
_entity_poly.type
_entity_poly.pdbx_seq_one_letter_code
_entity_poly.pdbx_strand_id
1 'polypeptide(L)'
;MTEIPEPIHTIANLIDEHHASQPDELRGHLGCSLLGHPCERWLWLSFRWAAKEKFQGRILRLFRRGHKEEANFIEDLEAIGVNFSSHQEHVDLGSHVSGSTDGTIEGGVPGAEKTRHVAEFKTHAKKSFD
;
A
#
# COMPACT_ATOMS: atom_id res chain seq x y z
N MET A 1 38.56 -8.07 25.65
CA MET A 1 37.99 -7.69 24.35
C MET A 1 37.16 -6.44 24.57
N THR A 2 37.56 -5.32 23.99
CA THR A 2 36.79 -4.07 24.03
C THR A 2 35.61 -4.24 23.08
N GLU A 3 34.37 -4.18 23.59
CA GLU A 3 33.19 -4.10 22.76
C GLU A 3 33.29 -2.85 21.89
N ILE A 4 33.18 -3.03 20.58
CA ILE A 4 33.05 -1.92 19.63
C ILE A 4 31.63 -1.38 19.84
N PRO A 5 31.48 -0.11 20.30
CA PRO A 5 30.14 0.45 20.46
C PRO A 5 29.42 0.46 19.12
N GLU A 6 28.17 -0.02 19.11
CA GLU A 6 27.32 0.04 17.94
C GLU A 6 27.17 1.49 17.45
N PRO A 7 27.37 1.78 16.16
CA PRO A 7 27.27 3.13 15.67
C PRO A 7 25.83 3.63 15.85
N ILE A 8 25.65 4.66 16.64
CA ILE A 8 24.36 5.29 16.94
C ILE A 8 23.72 5.90 15.68
N HIS A 9 24.55 6.25 14.70
CA HIS A 9 24.10 6.81 13.41
C HIS A 9 24.71 6.02 12.24
N THR A 10 23.89 5.18 11.63
CA THR A 10 24.24 4.51 10.38
C THR A 10 23.56 5.22 9.21
N ILE A 11 24.07 5.03 7.99
CA ILE A 11 23.40 5.52 6.77
C ILE A 11 21.96 4.98 6.69
N ALA A 12 21.72 3.74 7.14
CA ALA A 12 20.39 3.16 7.17
C ALA A 12 19.46 3.95 8.10
N ASN A 13 19.92 4.34 9.30
CA ASN A 13 19.14 5.15 10.22
C ASN A 13 18.82 6.53 9.65
N LEU A 14 19.78 7.20 9.01
CA LEU A 14 19.57 8.49 8.36
C LEU A 14 18.52 8.41 7.23
N ILE A 15 18.55 7.33 6.44
CA ILE A 15 17.54 7.09 5.41
C ILE A 15 16.15 6.88 6.04
N ASP A 16 16.06 6.10 7.11
CA ASP A 16 14.81 5.83 7.80
C ASP A 16 14.25 7.10 8.46
N GLU A 17 15.09 7.92 9.10
CA GLU A 17 14.73 9.23 9.65
C GLU A 17 14.23 10.19 8.57
N HIS A 18 14.90 10.23 7.42
CA HIS A 18 14.45 11.02 6.28
C HIS A 18 13.03 10.62 5.84
N HIS A 19 12.75 9.33 5.71
CA HIS A 19 11.40 8.87 5.33
C HIS A 19 10.37 9.16 6.42
N ALA A 20 10.72 9.00 7.70
CA ALA A 20 9.82 9.26 8.81
C ALA A 20 9.52 10.76 9.01
N SER A 21 10.39 11.64 8.52
CA SER A 21 10.23 13.11 8.63
C SER A 21 9.38 13.71 7.50
N GLN A 22 9.02 12.93 6.47
CA GLN A 22 8.18 13.44 5.39
C GLN A 22 6.78 13.78 5.92
N PRO A 23 6.17 14.88 5.44
CA PRO A 23 4.83 15.26 5.88
C PRO A 23 3.81 14.22 5.42
N ASP A 24 2.91 13.87 6.33
CA ASP A 24 1.76 13.03 5.99
C ASP A 24 0.71 13.84 5.21
N GLU A 25 0.20 13.28 4.15
CA GLU A 25 -0.98 13.81 3.50
C GLU A 25 -2.24 13.52 4.33
N LEU A 26 -3.01 14.57 4.61
CA LEU A 26 -4.28 14.43 5.31
C LEU A 26 -5.37 13.97 4.35
N ARG A 27 -5.91 12.79 4.58
CA ARG A 27 -7.03 12.27 3.77
C ARG A 27 -8.35 12.83 4.27
N GLY A 28 -9.17 13.38 3.39
CA GLY A 28 -10.51 13.86 3.68
C GLY A 28 -11.58 12.74 3.77
N HIS A 29 -11.17 11.47 3.74
CA HIS A 29 -12.04 10.30 3.76
C HIS A 29 -11.47 9.19 4.64
N LEU A 30 -12.33 8.29 5.07
CA LEU A 30 -11.94 7.03 5.71
C LEU A 30 -11.62 6.01 4.61
N GLY A 31 -10.41 5.49 4.60
CA GLY A 31 -9.99 4.47 3.63
C GLY A 31 -10.74 3.15 3.81
N CYS A 32 -11.18 2.54 2.72
CA CYS A 32 -11.86 1.24 2.73
C CYS A 32 -11.07 0.16 3.46
N SER A 33 -9.74 0.20 3.38
CA SER A 33 -8.84 -0.76 4.05
C SER A 33 -8.92 -0.71 5.58
N LEU A 34 -9.50 0.35 6.15
CA LEU A 34 -9.65 0.51 7.61
C LEU A 34 -11.00 -0.01 8.13
N LEU A 35 -11.99 -0.26 7.28
CA LEU A 35 -13.34 -0.60 7.68
C LEU A 35 -13.45 -1.87 8.53
N GLY A 36 -12.50 -2.79 8.45
CA GLY A 36 -12.45 -3.99 9.28
C GLY A 36 -11.82 -3.80 10.66
N HIS A 37 -11.44 -2.59 11.03
CA HIS A 37 -10.81 -2.35 12.33
C HIS A 37 -11.79 -2.57 13.50
N PRO A 38 -11.43 -3.36 14.53
CA PRO A 38 -12.36 -3.74 15.60
C PRO A 38 -12.77 -2.61 16.54
N CYS A 39 -12.06 -1.48 16.52
CA CYS A 39 -12.34 -0.34 17.38
C CYS A 39 -12.94 0.82 16.58
N GLU A 40 -14.25 0.99 16.66
CA GLU A 40 -14.99 2.09 16.03
C GLU A 40 -14.50 3.48 16.46
N ARG A 41 -14.17 3.62 17.76
CA ARG A 41 -13.63 4.88 18.29
C ARG A 41 -12.31 5.24 17.64
N TRP A 42 -11.45 4.26 17.37
CA TRP A 42 -10.19 4.50 16.66
C TRP A 42 -10.45 4.94 15.23
N LEU A 43 -11.39 4.31 14.52
CA LEU A 43 -11.80 4.71 13.17
C LEU A 43 -12.28 6.16 13.15
N TRP A 44 -13.13 6.53 14.10
CA TRP A 44 -13.63 7.91 14.21
C TRP A 44 -12.52 8.93 14.47
N LEU A 45 -11.61 8.61 15.41
CA LEU A 45 -10.47 9.48 15.74
C LEU A 45 -9.48 9.59 14.56
N SER A 46 -9.27 8.51 13.81
CA SER A 46 -8.44 8.50 12.61
C SER A 46 -9.05 9.36 11.50
N PHE A 47 -10.33 9.23 11.25
CA PHE A 47 -11.06 10.07 10.31
C PHE A 47 -10.98 11.57 10.66
N ARG A 48 -11.01 11.91 11.95
CA ARG A 48 -10.89 13.27 12.47
C ARG A 48 -9.43 13.74 12.64
N TRP A 49 -8.46 12.94 12.21
CA TRP A 49 -7.02 13.19 12.36
C TRP A 49 -6.52 13.36 13.80
N ALA A 50 -7.36 12.97 14.77
CA ALA A 50 -7.02 13.01 16.19
C ALA A 50 -6.14 11.83 16.62
N ALA A 51 -6.24 10.71 15.90
CA ALA A 51 -5.34 9.56 16.01
C ALA A 51 -4.69 9.31 14.66
N LYS A 52 -3.37 9.42 14.59
CA LYS A 52 -2.59 9.11 13.40
C LYS A 52 -1.63 7.98 13.70
N GLU A 53 -1.62 6.99 12.86
CA GLU A 53 -0.60 5.96 12.88
C GLU A 53 0.70 6.56 12.32
N LYS A 54 1.76 6.51 13.13
CA LYS A 54 3.09 6.92 12.70
C LYS A 54 3.90 5.68 12.34
N PHE A 55 4.22 5.57 11.08
CA PHE A 55 5.06 4.48 10.59
C PHE A 55 6.54 4.83 10.75
N GLN A 56 7.33 3.83 11.13
CA GLN A 56 8.78 3.92 11.10
C GLN A 56 9.27 4.06 9.66
N GLY A 57 10.38 4.76 9.44
CA GLY A 57 10.94 4.97 8.10
C GLY A 57 11.17 3.68 7.31
N ARG A 58 11.58 2.60 8.00
CA ARG A 58 11.69 1.27 7.41
C ARG A 58 10.38 0.77 6.78
N ILE A 59 9.25 1.00 7.44
CA ILE A 59 7.93 0.60 6.93
C ILE A 59 7.52 1.45 5.74
N LEU A 60 7.77 2.77 5.81
CA LEU A 60 7.53 3.68 4.68
C LEU A 60 8.33 3.31 3.43
N ARG A 61 9.57 2.86 3.62
CA ARG A 61 10.40 2.32 2.53
C ARG A 61 9.81 1.04 1.94
N LEU A 62 9.24 0.18 2.78
CA LEU A 62 8.55 -1.03 2.32
C LEU A 62 7.31 -0.68 1.49
N PHE A 63 6.50 0.29 1.91
CA PHE A 63 5.36 0.78 1.12
C PHE A 63 5.82 1.34 -0.24
N ARG A 64 6.86 2.15 -0.26
CA ARG A 64 7.45 2.66 -1.51
C ARG A 64 7.90 1.54 -2.44
N ARG A 65 8.47 0.46 -1.89
CA ARG A 65 8.84 -0.72 -2.68
C ARG A 65 7.59 -1.38 -3.28
N GLY A 66 6.52 -1.54 -2.50
CA GLY A 66 5.24 -2.09 -2.99
C GLY A 66 4.72 -1.36 -4.22
N HIS A 67 4.67 -0.03 -4.18
CA HIS A 67 4.25 0.77 -5.34
C HIS A 67 5.13 0.61 -6.59
N LYS A 68 6.45 0.39 -6.41
CA LYS A 68 7.33 0.13 -7.56
C LYS A 68 7.10 -1.25 -8.15
N GLU A 69 6.87 -2.26 -7.32
CA GLU A 69 6.58 -3.62 -7.79
C GLU A 69 5.21 -3.69 -8.48
N GLU A 70 4.24 -2.88 -8.06
CA GLU A 70 2.95 -2.76 -8.75
C GLU A 70 3.13 -2.34 -10.22
N ALA A 71 3.96 -1.33 -10.48
CA ALA A 71 4.27 -0.91 -11.85
C ALA A 71 4.92 -2.02 -12.68
N ASN A 72 5.87 -2.76 -12.09
CA ASN A 72 6.52 -3.88 -12.74
C ASN A 72 5.50 -4.99 -13.10
N PHE A 73 4.56 -5.29 -12.19
CA PHE A 73 3.51 -6.28 -12.45
C PHE A 73 2.59 -5.88 -13.59
N ILE A 74 2.25 -4.60 -13.69
CA ILE A 74 1.42 -4.09 -14.80
C ILE A 74 2.16 -4.28 -16.13
N GLU A 75 3.44 -3.93 -16.20
CA GLU A 75 4.27 -4.13 -17.38
C GLU A 75 4.34 -5.62 -17.78
N ASP A 76 4.50 -6.52 -16.82
CA ASP A 76 4.53 -7.97 -17.06
C ASP A 76 3.18 -8.48 -17.58
N LEU A 77 2.06 -8.03 -17.03
CA LEU A 77 0.72 -8.41 -17.48
C LEU A 77 0.48 -7.94 -18.92
N GLU A 78 0.83 -6.71 -19.25
CA GLU A 78 0.72 -6.16 -20.59
C GLU A 78 1.61 -6.91 -21.59
N ALA A 79 2.83 -7.28 -21.18
CA ALA A 79 3.78 -8.03 -22.02
C ALA A 79 3.26 -9.42 -22.42
N ILE A 80 2.44 -10.06 -21.59
CA ILE A 80 1.79 -11.35 -21.91
C ILE A 80 0.43 -11.19 -22.58
N GLY A 81 0.02 -9.95 -22.93
CA GLY A 81 -1.23 -9.68 -23.64
C GLY A 81 -2.47 -9.59 -22.76
N VAL A 82 -2.31 -9.46 -21.46
CA VAL A 82 -3.42 -9.15 -20.53
C VAL A 82 -3.76 -7.67 -20.64
N ASN A 83 -5.01 -7.34 -20.91
CA ASN A 83 -5.46 -5.96 -20.97
C ASN A 83 -5.71 -5.42 -19.57
N PHE A 84 -4.80 -4.56 -19.09
CA PHE A 84 -4.90 -3.88 -17.81
C PHE A 84 -5.38 -2.44 -18.00
N SER A 85 -6.39 -2.02 -17.24
CA SER A 85 -7.00 -0.70 -17.34
C SER A 85 -7.37 -0.12 -15.99
N SER A 86 -7.82 1.13 -15.96
CA SER A 86 -8.32 1.81 -14.76
C SER A 86 -7.36 1.76 -13.57
N HIS A 87 -6.06 1.97 -13.83
CA HIS A 87 -5.05 2.03 -12.78
C HIS A 87 -5.43 3.05 -11.69
N GLN A 88 -5.41 2.63 -10.41
CA GLN A 88 -5.75 3.45 -9.25
C GLN A 88 -7.17 4.06 -9.35
N GLU A 89 -8.14 3.29 -9.85
CA GLU A 89 -9.53 3.74 -9.93
C GLU A 89 -10.11 4.03 -8.56
N HIS A 90 -10.51 5.28 -8.35
CA HIS A 90 -11.10 5.73 -7.10
C HIS A 90 -12.56 5.30 -7.00
N VAL A 91 -12.91 4.68 -5.89
CA VAL A 91 -14.27 4.24 -5.58
C VAL A 91 -14.79 4.99 -4.36
N ASP A 92 -15.84 5.78 -4.54
CA ASP A 92 -16.55 6.46 -3.45
C ASP A 92 -17.75 5.63 -3.02
N LEU A 93 -17.75 5.19 -1.77
CA LEU A 93 -18.84 4.42 -1.16
C LEU A 93 -19.87 5.33 -0.46
N GLY A 94 -19.69 6.64 -0.52
CA GLY A 94 -20.50 7.61 0.21
C GLY A 94 -20.11 7.72 1.69
N SER A 95 -20.76 8.64 2.40
CA SER A 95 -20.55 8.85 3.85
C SER A 95 -19.08 9.04 4.25
N HIS A 96 -18.30 9.70 3.43
CA HIS A 96 -16.85 9.93 3.61
C HIS A 96 -15.98 8.65 3.57
N VAL A 97 -16.49 7.57 3.04
CA VAL A 97 -15.73 6.32 2.86
C VAL A 97 -15.37 6.16 1.39
N SER A 98 -14.09 5.99 1.11
CA SER A 98 -13.62 5.73 -0.24
C SER A 98 -12.33 4.92 -0.24
N GLY A 99 -11.98 4.42 -1.40
CA GLY A 99 -10.75 3.66 -1.63
C GLY A 99 -10.36 3.68 -3.10
N SER A 100 -9.29 3.01 -3.42
CA SER A 100 -8.88 2.79 -4.81
C SER A 100 -8.63 1.31 -5.02
N THR A 101 -8.97 0.82 -6.20
CA THR A 101 -8.52 -0.48 -6.68
C THR A 101 -7.16 -0.31 -7.35
N ASP A 102 -6.34 -1.34 -7.40
CA ASP A 102 -5.07 -1.25 -8.13
C ASP A 102 -5.32 -1.19 -9.64
N GLY A 103 -6.42 -1.79 -10.11
CA GLY A 103 -6.87 -1.67 -11.49
C GLY A 103 -7.90 -2.70 -11.89
N THR A 104 -8.11 -2.82 -13.20
CA THR A 104 -9.05 -3.76 -13.80
C THR A 104 -8.35 -4.55 -14.90
N ILE A 105 -8.57 -5.86 -14.94
CA ILE A 105 -8.13 -6.75 -16.01
C ILE A 105 -9.31 -7.05 -16.90
N GLU A 106 -9.19 -6.74 -18.19
CA GLU A 106 -10.24 -6.96 -19.20
C GLU A 106 -9.76 -8.00 -20.21
N GLY A 107 -9.99 -9.27 -19.90
CA GLY A 107 -9.58 -10.39 -20.75
C GLY A 107 -8.13 -10.85 -20.53
N GLY A 108 -7.78 -11.93 -21.19
CA GLY A 108 -6.42 -12.50 -21.14
C GLY A 108 -6.14 -13.37 -19.91
N VAL A 109 -7.07 -13.47 -18.95
CA VAL A 109 -6.92 -14.37 -17.79
C VAL A 109 -7.21 -15.82 -18.23
N PRO A 110 -6.26 -16.76 -18.12
CA PRO A 110 -6.49 -18.15 -18.52
C PRO A 110 -7.69 -18.78 -17.81
N GLY A 111 -8.61 -19.34 -18.59
CA GLY A 111 -9.85 -19.93 -18.09
C GLY A 111 -10.96 -18.94 -17.72
N ALA A 112 -10.73 -17.64 -17.91
CA ALA A 112 -11.70 -16.58 -17.66
C ALA A 112 -11.53 -15.39 -18.64
N GLU A 113 -11.26 -15.69 -19.90
CA GLU A 113 -10.85 -14.74 -20.93
C GLU A 113 -11.87 -13.64 -21.24
N LYS A 114 -13.16 -13.89 -20.91
CA LYS A 114 -14.27 -12.95 -21.14
C LYS A 114 -14.72 -12.24 -19.87
N THR A 115 -14.11 -12.53 -18.76
CA THR A 115 -14.51 -11.97 -17.45
C THR A 115 -13.68 -10.74 -17.13
N ARG A 116 -14.33 -9.71 -16.65
CA ARG A 116 -13.67 -8.52 -16.08
C ARG A 116 -13.32 -8.83 -14.62
N HIS A 117 -12.09 -8.55 -14.23
CA HIS A 117 -11.58 -8.77 -12.89
C HIS A 117 -11.10 -7.45 -12.27
N VAL A 118 -11.36 -7.26 -10.99
CA VAL A 118 -10.67 -6.24 -10.19
C VAL A 118 -9.31 -6.81 -9.79
N ALA A 119 -8.27 -6.07 -10.07
CA ALA A 119 -6.91 -6.43 -9.67
C ALA A 119 -6.56 -5.82 -8.30
N GLU A 120 -5.85 -6.60 -7.50
CA GLU A 120 -5.27 -6.19 -6.24
C GLU A 120 -3.87 -6.80 -6.14
N PHE A 121 -2.83 -5.99 -6.07
CA PHE A 121 -1.46 -6.44 -5.99
C PHE A 121 -0.97 -6.44 -4.54
N LYS A 122 -0.40 -7.56 -4.10
CA LYS A 122 0.18 -7.69 -2.76
C LYS A 122 1.59 -8.26 -2.85
N THR A 123 2.52 -7.61 -2.18
CA THR A 123 3.88 -8.12 -2.02
C THR A 123 4.01 -8.76 -0.64
N HIS A 124 4.44 -10.01 -0.59
CA HIS A 124 4.61 -10.77 0.64
C HIS A 124 6.02 -11.34 0.75
N ALA A 125 6.49 -11.55 1.97
CA ALA A 125 7.64 -12.41 2.20
C ALA A 125 7.24 -13.89 1.97
N LYS A 126 8.17 -14.72 1.49
CA LYS A 126 7.92 -16.15 1.22
C LYS A 126 7.23 -16.88 2.39
N LYS A 127 7.59 -16.55 3.63
CA LYS A 127 6.96 -17.11 4.84
C LYS A 127 5.48 -16.76 5.04
N SER A 128 4.93 -15.83 4.27
CA SER A 128 3.52 -15.43 4.36
C SER A 128 2.63 -16.21 3.40
N PHE A 129 3.21 -17.11 2.58
CA PHE A 129 2.49 -18.00 1.67
C PHE A 129 2.38 -19.45 2.17
N ASP A 130 3.08 -19.78 3.26
CA ASP A 130 3.03 -21.06 3.94
C ASP A 130 2.05 -20.98 5.14
#